data_718477291d20434d9689d7f7c6834c11
#
_entry.id   718477291d20434d9689d7f7c6834c11
#
_cell.length_a   1.000
_cell.length_b   1.000
_cell.length_c   1.000
_cell.angle_alpha   90.00
_cell.angle_beta   90.00
_cell.angle_gamma   90.00
#
_symmetry.space_group_name_H-M   'P 1'
#
loop_
_entity.id
_entity.type
_entity.pdbx_description
1 polymer ?
#
loop_
_entity_poly.entity_id
_entity_poly.type
_entity_poly.pdbx_seq_one_letter_code
_entity_poly.pdbx_strand_id
1 'polypeptide(L)'
;MKYILVFLLSSIYFSQNNASFNPELLIDPEPRWPEILNPLIDNDPLSRIDKTPASIITEIEGFRVQVFATQDRNKADQLQKELMKKFNEKIYIIFEAPNYKVRIGDFLDRDDAELMRMKLVSSDFPSSWIVRTKIQPDLID
;
A
#
# COMPACT_ATOMS: atom_id res chain seq x y z
N MET A 1 -28.12 63.03 -9.15
CA MET A 1 -28.34 62.36 -10.44
C MET A 1 -27.06 62.19 -11.30
N LYS A 2 -26.01 62.98 -11.14
CA LYS A 2 -24.77 62.88 -11.96
C LYS A 2 -23.93 61.59 -11.64
N TYR A 3 -23.95 61.08 -10.42
CA TYR A 3 -23.17 59.92 -10.01
C TYR A 3 -23.72 58.57 -10.35
N ILE A 4 -25.06 58.48 -10.59
CA ILE A 4 -25.73 57.25 -11.01
C ILE A 4 -25.38 56.90 -12.46
N LEU A 5 -25.14 57.88 -13.30
CA LEU A 5 -24.77 57.68 -14.70
C LEU A 5 -23.35 57.15 -14.89
N VAL A 6 -22.43 57.51 -14.00
CA VAL A 6 -21.06 57.04 -13.99
C VAL A 6 -21.01 55.55 -13.57
N PHE A 7 -21.85 55.12 -12.62
CA PHE A 7 -21.91 53.74 -12.19
C PHE A 7 -22.51 52.79 -13.25
N LEU A 8 -23.42 53.26 -14.05
CA LEU A 8 -23.97 52.49 -15.16
C LEU A 8 -23.02 52.32 -16.33
N LEU A 9 -22.09 53.27 -16.54
CA LEU A 9 -21.07 53.15 -17.58
C LEU A 9 -19.90 52.22 -17.16
N SER A 10 -19.64 52.04 -15.88
CA SER A 10 -18.58 51.13 -15.40
C SER A 10 -18.97 49.66 -15.49
N SER A 11 -20.24 49.36 -15.50
CA SER A 11 -20.74 47.96 -15.65
C SER A 11 -20.66 47.40 -17.07
N ILE A 12 -20.48 48.30 -18.07
CA ILE A 12 -20.42 47.88 -19.49
C ILE A 12 -19.02 47.41 -19.89
N TYR A 13 -17.97 47.81 -19.15
CA TYR A 13 -16.58 47.44 -19.47
C TYR A 13 -16.17 46.06 -18.95
N PHE A 14 -16.96 45.41 -18.11
CA PHE A 14 -16.62 44.15 -17.53
C PHE A 14 -17.11 42.91 -18.28
N SER A 15 -17.82 43.09 -19.42
CA SER A 15 -18.48 41.99 -20.12
C SER A 15 -17.90 41.61 -21.48
N GLN A 16 -16.64 41.90 -21.76
CA GLN A 16 -16.08 41.54 -23.07
C GLN A 16 -14.64 40.99 -23.00
N ASN A 17 -14.45 39.90 -22.29
CA ASN A 17 -13.35 39.01 -22.58
C ASN A 17 -13.88 37.56 -22.66
N ASN A 18 -14.85 37.32 -23.54
CA ASN A 18 -15.05 35.99 -24.06
C ASN A 18 -13.93 35.70 -25.05
N ALA A 19 -12.77 35.32 -24.53
CA ALA A 19 -11.78 34.65 -25.34
C ALA A 19 -12.45 33.38 -25.86
N SER A 20 -12.92 33.41 -27.12
CA SER A 20 -13.46 32.23 -27.75
C SER A 20 -12.33 31.22 -27.82
N PHE A 21 -12.42 30.18 -26.99
CA PHE A 21 -11.52 29.07 -27.04
C PHE A 21 -11.65 28.42 -28.43
N ASN A 22 -10.59 28.49 -29.22
CA ASN A 22 -10.53 27.81 -30.51
C ASN A 22 -9.68 26.54 -30.33
N PRO A 23 -10.31 25.38 -30.34
CA PRO A 23 -9.59 24.11 -30.15
C PRO A 23 -8.61 23.80 -31.29
N GLU A 24 -8.79 24.40 -32.48
CA GLU A 24 -7.88 24.22 -33.62
C GLU A 24 -6.52 24.90 -33.45
N LEU A 25 -6.41 25.83 -32.50
CA LEU A 25 -5.16 26.51 -32.14
C LEU A 25 -4.38 25.76 -31.05
N LEU A 26 -4.92 24.70 -30.49
CA LEU A 26 -4.21 23.85 -29.56
C LEU A 26 -3.27 22.94 -30.36
N ILE A 27 -2.04 23.38 -30.47
CA ILE A 27 -0.96 22.50 -30.96
C ILE A 27 -0.50 21.70 -29.74
N ASP A 28 -1.23 20.60 -29.46
CA ASP A 28 -0.77 19.63 -28.47
C ASP A 28 0.42 18.88 -29.06
N PRO A 29 1.60 18.95 -28.48
CA PRO A 29 2.72 18.12 -28.94
C PRO A 29 2.33 16.67 -28.79
N GLU A 30 2.54 15.87 -29.84
CA GLU A 30 2.26 14.43 -29.79
C GLU A 30 2.88 13.82 -28.53
N PRO A 31 2.13 13.07 -27.73
CA PRO A 31 2.64 12.45 -26.52
C PRO A 31 3.78 11.49 -26.90
N ARG A 32 5.00 11.84 -26.49
CA ARG A 32 6.14 10.94 -26.61
C ARG A 32 6.03 9.90 -25.50
N TRP A 33 5.47 8.76 -25.83
CA TRP A 33 5.51 7.62 -24.94
C TRP A 33 6.97 7.23 -24.73
N PRO A 34 7.42 6.99 -23.48
CA PRO A 34 8.73 6.41 -23.26
C PRO A 34 8.78 5.07 -23.99
N GLU A 35 9.86 4.86 -24.76
CA GLU A 35 10.08 3.58 -25.40
C GLU A 35 10.10 2.50 -24.33
N ILE A 36 9.06 1.67 -24.32
CA ILE A 36 8.99 0.53 -23.41
C ILE A 36 10.02 -0.47 -23.95
N LEU A 37 11.21 -0.46 -23.36
CA LEU A 37 12.18 -1.51 -23.57
C LEU A 37 11.49 -2.84 -23.22
N ASN A 38 11.22 -3.63 -24.25
CA ASN A 38 10.59 -4.92 -24.07
C ASN A 38 11.60 -5.86 -23.38
N PRO A 39 11.43 -6.19 -22.09
CA PRO A 39 12.39 -7.02 -21.36
C PRO A 39 12.45 -8.46 -21.87
N LEU A 40 11.60 -8.81 -22.85
CA LEU A 40 11.54 -10.14 -23.45
C LEU A 40 12.31 -10.27 -24.77
N ILE A 41 12.89 -9.17 -25.30
CA ILE A 41 13.77 -9.22 -26.48
C ILE A 41 15.21 -9.23 -25.99
N ASP A 42 15.69 -10.41 -25.72
CA ASP A 42 17.02 -10.72 -25.19
C ASP A 42 18.04 -10.73 -26.34
N ASN A 43 18.46 -9.55 -26.84
CA ASN A 43 19.56 -9.42 -27.79
C ASN A 43 20.72 -8.59 -27.25
N ASP A 44 20.72 -8.27 -25.93
CA ASP A 44 21.83 -7.57 -25.29
C ASP A 44 22.78 -8.59 -24.63
N PRO A 45 24.08 -8.64 -25.03
CA PRO A 45 25.06 -9.52 -24.39
C PRO A 45 25.30 -9.18 -22.89
N LEU A 46 24.81 -8.04 -22.40
CA LEU A 46 24.91 -7.63 -20.99
C LEU A 46 23.75 -8.14 -20.12
N SER A 47 22.72 -8.74 -20.70
CA SER A 47 21.58 -9.31 -19.96
C SER A 47 21.90 -10.67 -19.31
N ARG A 48 23.16 -11.12 -19.36
CA ARG A 48 23.65 -12.30 -18.61
C ARG A 48 24.05 -11.98 -17.16
N ILE A 49 23.55 -10.87 -16.61
CA ILE A 49 23.65 -10.66 -15.16
C ILE A 49 22.71 -11.69 -14.51
N ASP A 50 23.36 -12.72 -13.98
CA ASP A 50 22.83 -13.73 -13.08
C ASP A 50 21.31 -13.69 -12.89
N LYS A 51 20.61 -14.46 -13.73
CA LYS A 51 19.27 -14.94 -13.38
C LYS A 51 19.43 -15.92 -12.21
N THR A 52 19.85 -15.41 -11.06
CA THR A 52 19.41 -16.02 -9.83
C THR A 52 17.90 -16.05 -9.96
N PRO A 53 17.26 -17.23 -9.95
CA PRO A 53 15.81 -17.26 -9.99
C PRO A 53 15.38 -16.39 -8.83
N ALA A 54 14.87 -15.18 -9.14
CA ALA A 54 14.15 -14.41 -8.16
C ALA A 54 13.11 -15.40 -7.67
N SER A 55 13.29 -15.87 -6.45
CA SER A 55 12.36 -16.79 -5.81
C SER A 55 10.99 -16.20 -6.09
N ILE A 56 10.18 -16.89 -6.90
CA ILE A 56 8.83 -16.45 -7.17
C ILE A 56 8.16 -16.51 -5.82
N ILE A 57 8.20 -15.37 -5.11
CA ILE A 57 7.51 -15.23 -3.84
C ILE A 57 6.04 -15.25 -4.18
N THR A 58 5.48 -16.44 -4.23
CA THR A 58 4.08 -16.63 -4.51
C THR A 58 3.31 -16.27 -3.24
N GLU A 59 2.75 -15.07 -3.23
CA GLU A 59 1.80 -14.69 -2.19
C GLU A 59 0.50 -15.46 -2.43
N ILE A 60 0.04 -16.15 -1.40
CA ILE A 60 -1.23 -16.88 -1.42
C ILE A 60 -2.16 -16.37 -0.33
N GLU A 61 -3.44 -16.59 -0.49
CA GLU A 61 -4.44 -16.29 0.51
C GLU A 61 -4.24 -17.18 1.74
N GLY A 62 -4.23 -16.58 2.92
CA GLY A 62 -4.05 -17.29 4.18
C GLY A 62 -4.52 -16.47 5.37
N PHE A 63 -4.04 -16.83 6.54
CA PHE A 63 -4.45 -16.25 7.81
C PHE A 63 -3.26 -15.87 8.66
N ARG A 64 -3.40 -14.77 9.39
CA ARG A 64 -2.49 -14.35 10.47
C ARG A 64 -3.32 -14.05 11.71
N VAL A 65 -2.71 -14.15 12.88
CA VAL A 65 -3.36 -13.69 14.10
C VAL A 65 -2.86 -12.30 14.44
N GLN A 66 -3.75 -11.33 14.49
CA GLN A 66 -3.44 -9.98 14.94
C GLN A 66 -3.53 -9.92 16.46
N VAL A 67 -2.43 -9.56 17.10
CA VAL A 67 -2.28 -9.55 18.56
C VAL A 67 -2.58 -8.17 19.12
N PHE A 68 -2.15 -7.12 18.41
CA PHE A 68 -2.23 -5.76 18.91
C PHE A 68 -2.28 -4.73 17.77
N ALA A 69 -2.84 -3.56 18.08
CA ALA A 69 -2.78 -2.39 17.20
C ALA A 69 -2.51 -1.14 18.04
N THR A 70 -1.59 -0.29 17.60
CA THR A 70 -1.20 0.94 18.31
C THR A 70 -0.73 2.01 17.33
N GLN A 71 -0.86 3.28 17.69
CA GLN A 71 -0.27 4.39 16.94
C GLN A 71 1.21 4.63 17.28
N ASP A 72 1.68 4.04 18.37
CA ASP A 72 3.07 4.16 18.83
C ASP A 72 3.92 2.99 18.30
N ARG A 73 4.87 3.32 17.40
CA ARG A 73 5.78 2.33 16.82
C ARG A 73 6.64 1.65 17.88
N ASN A 74 7.11 2.39 18.89
CA ASN A 74 7.99 1.81 19.91
C ASN A 74 7.27 0.71 20.71
N LYS A 75 5.96 0.90 20.97
CA LYS A 75 5.13 -0.12 21.62
C LYS A 75 4.97 -1.36 20.74
N ALA A 76 4.79 -1.18 19.43
CA ALA A 76 4.72 -2.29 18.50
C ALA A 76 6.04 -3.07 18.45
N ASP A 77 7.18 -2.37 18.39
CA ASP A 77 8.53 -2.97 18.37
C ASP A 77 8.84 -3.73 19.69
N GLN A 78 8.42 -3.19 20.82
CA GLN A 78 8.58 -3.86 22.13
C GLN A 78 7.76 -5.15 22.19
N LEU A 79 6.50 -5.10 21.76
CA LEU A 79 5.64 -6.26 21.71
C LEU A 79 6.16 -7.33 20.75
N GLN A 80 6.67 -6.92 19.58
CA GLN A 80 7.30 -7.86 18.65
C GLN A 80 8.45 -8.63 19.32
N LYS A 81 9.34 -7.93 20.01
CA LYS A 81 10.47 -8.54 20.73
C LYS A 81 10.00 -9.48 21.85
N GLU A 82 8.90 -9.15 22.53
CA GLU A 82 8.32 -10.00 23.56
C GLU A 82 7.75 -11.28 22.97
N LEU A 83 6.98 -11.16 21.89
CA LEU A 83 6.40 -12.29 21.19
C LEU A 83 7.46 -13.21 20.60
N MET A 84 8.55 -12.67 20.03
CA MET A 84 9.69 -13.46 19.52
C MET A 84 10.37 -14.32 20.57
N LYS A 85 10.28 -13.95 21.86
CA LYS A 85 10.83 -14.74 22.97
C LYS A 85 9.91 -15.89 23.38
N LYS A 86 8.58 -15.73 23.15
CA LYS A 86 7.56 -16.69 23.59
C LYS A 86 7.13 -17.66 22.49
N PHE A 87 7.25 -17.25 21.23
CA PHE A 87 6.73 -17.97 20.07
C PHE A 87 7.79 -18.05 18.96
N ASN A 88 7.82 -19.16 18.24
CA ASN A 88 8.74 -19.41 17.14
C ASN A 88 8.23 -18.94 15.78
N GLU A 89 6.95 -18.59 15.71
CA GLU A 89 6.29 -18.14 14.48
C GLU A 89 6.78 -16.76 14.06
N LYS A 90 6.75 -16.47 12.77
CA LYS A 90 7.11 -15.16 12.21
C LYS A 90 6.18 -14.07 12.73
N ILE A 91 6.76 -12.94 13.13
CA ILE A 91 6.01 -11.80 13.69
C ILE A 91 6.23 -10.59 12.80
N TYR A 92 5.14 -9.98 12.40
CA TYR A 92 5.08 -8.86 11.46
C TYR A 92 4.55 -7.60 12.14
N ILE A 93 5.17 -6.47 11.85
CA ILE A 93 4.61 -5.15 12.14
C ILE A 93 4.20 -4.54 10.82
N ILE A 94 2.89 -4.29 10.66
CA ILE A 94 2.30 -3.75 9.45
C ILE A 94 1.75 -2.37 9.78
N PHE A 95 2.20 -1.35 9.05
CA PHE A 95 1.65 -0.01 9.19
C PHE A 95 0.44 0.15 8.27
N GLU A 96 -0.72 0.30 8.87
CA GLU A 96 -1.96 0.72 8.19
C GLU A 96 -2.45 1.97 8.90
N ALA A 97 -2.20 3.13 8.27
CA ALA A 97 -2.43 4.44 8.87
C ALA A 97 -3.81 4.53 9.57
N PRO A 98 -3.88 5.03 10.81
CA PRO A 98 -2.79 5.57 11.61
C PRO A 98 -2.07 4.54 12.52
N ASN A 99 -2.35 3.23 12.38
CA ASN A 99 -1.95 2.22 13.35
C ASN A 99 -0.85 1.29 12.85
N TYR A 100 0.03 0.89 13.78
CA TYR A 100 0.94 -0.25 13.65
C TYR A 100 0.22 -1.49 14.17
N LYS A 101 0.07 -2.51 13.33
CA LYS A 101 -0.60 -3.78 13.66
C LYS A 101 0.46 -4.86 13.82
N VAL A 102 0.47 -5.52 14.97
CA VAL A 102 1.36 -6.66 15.23
C VAL A 102 0.61 -7.93 14.92
N ARG A 103 1.11 -8.71 13.95
CA ARG A 103 0.52 -9.97 13.49
C ARG A 103 1.53 -11.10 13.62
N ILE A 104 1.06 -12.31 13.89
CA ILE A 104 1.88 -13.51 14.07
C ILE A 104 1.40 -14.63 13.16
N GLY A 105 2.37 -15.39 12.63
CA GLY A 105 2.21 -16.60 11.84
C GLY A 105 1.82 -16.35 10.38
N ASP A 106 2.02 -17.37 9.57
CA ASP A 106 1.58 -17.49 8.18
C ASP A 106 0.85 -18.83 8.06
N PHE A 107 -0.47 -18.82 8.29
CA PHE A 107 -1.28 -20.04 8.32
C PHE A 107 -2.07 -20.17 7.03
N LEU A 108 -2.01 -21.36 6.42
CA LEU A 108 -2.82 -21.70 5.24
C LEU A 108 -4.26 -21.95 5.65
N ASP A 109 -4.44 -22.66 6.74
CA ASP A 109 -5.75 -23.04 7.25
C ASP A 109 -6.17 -22.15 8.43
N ARG A 110 -7.48 -21.92 8.50
CA ARG A 110 -8.07 -21.13 9.59
C ARG A 110 -7.95 -21.84 10.93
N ASP A 111 -8.01 -23.16 10.94
CA ASP A 111 -7.96 -23.97 12.16
C ASP A 111 -6.59 -23.85 12.84
N ASP A 112 -5.50 -23.81 12.07
CA ASP A 112 -4.14 -23.56 12.59
C ASP A 112 -4.01 -22.14 13.17
N ALA A 113 -4.59 -21.17 12.50
CA ALA A 113 -4.63 -19.79 13.03
C ALA A 113 -5.47 -19.72 14.32
N GLU A 114 -6.54 -20.50 14.44
CA GLU A 114 -7.35 -20.56 15.67
C GLU A 114 -6.59 -21.23 16.82
N LEU A 115 -5.84 -22.30 16.57
CA LEU A 115 -4.96 -22.90 17.56
C LEU A 115 -3.92 -21.89 18.09
N MET A 116 -3.34 -21.10 17.17
CA MET A 116 -2.41 -20.05 17.56
C MET A 116 -3.09 -18.94 18.36
N ARG A 117 -4.30 -18.52 17.96
CA ARG A 117 -5.09 -17.53 18.70
C ARG A 117 -5.38 -18.01 20.13
N MET A 118 -5.73 -19.29 20.30
CA MET A 118 -5.97 -19.85 21.64
C MET A 118 -4.71 -19.84 22.51
N LYS A 119 -3.54 -20.16 21.92
CA LYS A 119 -2.25 -20.03 22.65
C LYS A 119 -1.98 -18.60 23.07
N LEU A 120 -2.25 -17.61 22.22
CA LEU A 120 -2.07 -16.19 22.53
C LEU A 120 -3.00 -15.73 23.63
N VAL A 121 -4.28 -16.12 23.58
CA VAL A 121 -5.28 -15.78 24.61
C VAL A 121 -4.87 -16.34 25.98
N SER A 122 -4.30 -17.56 26.02
CA SER A 122 -3.79 -18.16 27.28
C SER A 122 -2.46 -17.55 27.73
N SER A 123 -1.78 -16.76 26.89
CA SER A 123 -0.47 -16.15 27.14
C SER A 123 -0.50 -14.63 27.30
N ASP A 124 -1.55 -14.08 27.89
CA ASP A 124 -1.74 -12.66 28.18
C ASP A 124 -2.21 -11.76 27.02
N PHE A 125 -2.64 -12.36 25.88
CA PHE A 125 -3.14 -11.61 24.71
C PHE A 125 -4.61 -11.91 24.38
N PRO A 126 -5.57 -11.62 25.27
CA PRO A 126 -6.97 -12.01 25.13
C PRO A 126 -7.69 -11.33 23.95
N SER A 127 -7.16 -10.20 23.48
CA SER A 127 -7.76 -9.41 22.39
C SER A 127 -7.27 -9.85 20.99
N SER A 128 -6.65 -11.04 20.89
CA SER A 128 -6.14 -11.53 19.62
C SER A 128 -7.26 -12.06 18.72
N TRP A 129 -7.20 -11.76 17.41
CA TRP A 129 -8.16 -12.24 16.42
C TRP A 129 -7.51 -12.63 15.10
N ILE A 130 -8.17 -13.48 14.34
CA ILE A 130 -7.70 -13.97 13.04
C ILE A 130 -8.02 -12.95 11.96
N VAL A 131 -7.04 -12.69 11.08
CA VAL A 131 -7.15 -11.82 9.91
C VAL A 131 -6.83 -12.61 8.66
N ARG A 132 -7.70 -12.56 7.66
CA ARG A 132 -7.39 -13.07 6.32
C ARG A 132 -6.48 -12.08 5.61
N THR A 133 -5.39 -12.56 5.03
CA THR A 133 -4.37 -11.73 4.39
C THR A 133 -3.55 -12.56 3.42
N LYS A 134 -2.79 -11.89 2.57
CA LYS A 134 -1.78 -12.56 1.77
C LYS A 134 -0.60 -12.97 2.65
N ILE A 135 -0.17 -14.19 2.51
CA ILE A 135 0.96 -14.79 3.22
C ILE A 135 1.99 -15.33 2.24
N GLN A 136 3.19 -15.50 2.72
CA GLN A 136 4.29 -16.17 2.02
C GLN A 136 4.64 -17.40 2.84
N PRO A 137 4.00 -18.55 2.58
CA PRO A 137 4.35 -19.76 3.30
C PRO A 137 5.78 -20.12 2.99
N ASP A 138 6.52 -20.56 4.01
CA ASP A 138 7.84 -21.12 3.79
C ASP A 138 7.65 -22.31 2.84
N LEU A 139 8.25 -22.24 1.66
CA LEU A 139 8.35 -23.42 0.80
C LEU A 139 9.18 -24.42 1.63
N ILE A 140 8.51 -25.46 2.10
CA ILE A 140 9.16 -26.56 2.81
C ILE A 140 10.02 -27.24 1.74
N ASP A 141 11.35 -27.11 1.88
CA ASP A 141 12.34 -27.85 1.10
C ASP A 141 12.24 -29.36 1.39
#